data_751940e3577038bbb63e459276055f5d
#
_entry.id   751940e3577038bbb63e459276055f5d
#
_cell.length_a   1.000
_cell.length_b   1.000
_cell.length_c   1.000
_cell.angle_alpha   90.00
_cell.angle_beta   90.00
_cell.angle_gamma   90.00
#
_symmetry.space_group_name_H-M   'P 1'
#
loop_
_entity.id
_entity.type
_entity.pdbx_description
1 polymer ?
#
loop_
_entity_poly.entity_id
_entity_poly.type
_entity_poly.pdbx_seq_one_letter_code
_entity_poly.pdbx_strand_id
1 'polypeptide(L)'
;MEIIKFDLDKLQEQHDGFSYYILGRSYDLEENGAEQDYDVALEYYKKGNNLGYPLCTYSLGISYELGLGDALPIDEEKGNELLEQAYPEIIKLIDSPDTDEIERIYAKFVTGAYHYFGLGGIEKDYQKAFEIIKDCADNGHIAAIYDLGANFYYNGNGTGRNLRLAEYYLRLAKQAGLKRAIAKYKEYEFGEER
;
A
#
# COMPACT_ATOMS: atom_id res chain seq x y z
N MET A 1 4.17 -12.28 -15.03
CA MET A 1 4.31 -11.14 -14.10
C MET A 1 5.10 -11.63 -12.90
N GLU A 2 6.22 -11.02 -12.64
CA GLU A 2 7.06 -11.27 -11.46
C GLU A 2 6.55 -10.42 -10.31
N ILE A 3 6.40 -11.02 -9.11
CA ILE A 3 5.93 -10.30 -7.92
C ILE A 3 7.14 -9.74 -7.19
N ILE A 4 7.09 -8.45 -6.86
CA ILE A 4 8.11 -7.77 -6.07
C ILE A 4 8.08 -8.34 -4.64
N LYS A 5 9.24 -8.81 -4.16
CA LYS A 5 9.45 -9.34 -2.80
C LYS A 5 10.73 -8.78 -2.21
N PHE A 6 10.72 -8.61 -0.89
CA PHE A 6 11.87 -8.11 -0.15
C PHE A 6 12.37 -9.13 0.87
N ASP A 7 13.68 -9.09 1.06
CA ASP A 7 14.40 -9.76 2.13
C ASP A 7 14.53 -8.78 3.31
N LEU A 8 13.80 -9.01 4.37
CA LEU A 8 13.71 -8.07 5.51
C LEU A 8 15.04 -7.91 6.23
N ASP A 9 15.86 -8.97 6.33
CA ASP A 9 17.17 -8.90 6.99
C ASP A 9 18.10 -7.93 6.23
N LYS A 10 18.08 -8.00 4.89
CA LYS A 10 18.85 -7.06 4.06
C LYS A 10 18.38 -5.63 4.17
N LEU A 11 17.06 -5.41 4.24
CA LEU A 11 16.51 -4.07 4.40
C LEU A 11 16.89 -3.43 5.75
N GLN A 12 16.99 -4.23 6.82
CA GLN A 12 17.42 -3.75 8.13
C GLN A 12 18.85 -3.20 8.13
N GLU A 13 19.70 -3.67 7.23
CA GLU A 13 21.09 -3.22 7.09
C GLU A 13 21.23 -1.91 6.30
N GLN A 14 20.23 -1.52 5.50
CA GLN A 14 20.35 -0.38 4.57
C GLN A 14 20.18 0.99 5.26
N HIS A 15 19.34 1.09 6.29
CA HIS A 15 19.10 2.31 7.07
C HIS A 15 18.65 3.53 6.27
N ASP A 16 17.98 3.34 5.12
CA ASP A 16 17.43 4.40 4.28
C ASP A 16 15.90 4.51 4.38
N GLY A 17 15.34 5.58 3.76
CA GLY A 17 13.91 5.88 3.86
C GLY A 17 13.02 4.82 3.24
N PHE A 18 13.41 4.27 2.07
CA PHE A 18 12.62 3.25 1.39
C PHE A 18 12.63 1.93 2.16
N SER A 19 13.79 1.53 2.66
CA SER A 19 13.92 0.33 3.50
C SER A 19 13.06 0.44 4.76
N TYR A 20 13.05 1.58 5.44
CA TYR A 20 12.18 1.81 6.60
C TYR A 20 10.69 1.77 6.23
N TYR A 21 10.30 2.30 5.07
CA TYR A 21 8.92 2.20 4.59
C TYR A 21 8.50 0.75 4.35
N ILE A 22 9.32 -0.05 3.67
CA ILE A 22 9.00 -1.45 3.40
C ILE A 22 8.99 -2.28 4.70
N LEU A 23 9.94 -2.06 5.61
CA LEU A 23 9.94 -2.71 6.92
C LEU A 23 8.68 -2.37 7.71
N GLY A 24 8.33 -1.09 7.83
CA GLY A 24 7.12 -0.65 8.51
C GLY A 24 5.87 -1.32 7.94
N ARG A 25 5.69 -1.29 6.61
CA ARG A 25 4.58 -1.97 5.94
C ARG A 25 4.53 -3.46 6.20
N SER A 26 5.70 -4.11 6.22
CA SER A 26 5.76 -5.57 6.38
C SER A 26 5.21 -5.99 7.73
N TYR A 27 5.55 -5.26 8.80
CA TYR A 27 5.01 -5.52 10.15
C TYR A 27 3.58 -5.02 10.34
N ASP A 28 3.18 -3.93 9.67
CA ASP A 28 1.82 -3.40 9.72
C ASP A 28 0.81 -4.33 9.00
N LEU A 29 1.16 -4.79 7.80
CA LEU A 29 0.26 -5.46 6.87
C LEU A 29 0.56 -6.97 6.66
N GLU A 30 1.45 -7.55 7.46
CA GLU A 30 1.89 -8.95 7.33
C GLU A 30 2.42 -9.29 5.92
N GLU A 31 3.21 -8.38 5.35
CA GLU A 31 3.85 -8.57 4.03
C GLU A 31 5.27 -9.18 4.20
N ASN A 32 5.84 -9.71 3.14
CA ASN A 32 7.20 -10.25 3.08
C ASN A 32 7.56 -11.30 4.16
N GLY A 33 6.56 -11.97 4.73
CA GLY A 33 6.76 -13.01 5.75
C GLY A 33 6.82 -12.49 7.18
N ALA A 34 6.66 -11.19 7.42
CA ALA A 34 6.56 -10.64 8.77
C ALA A 34 5.28 -11.10 9.47
N GLU A 35 5.34 -11.23 10.80
CA GLU A 35 4.16 -11.26 11.65
C GLU A 35 3.77 -9.82 12.02
N GLN A 36 2.46 -9.58 12.22
CA GLN A 36 1.97 -8.23 12.53
C GLN A 36 2.52 -7.76 13.87
N ASP A 37 3.11 -6.57 13.86
CA ASP A 37 3.60 -5.88 15.06
C ASP A 37 3.52 -4.37 14.83
N TYR A 38 2.50 -3.73 15.39
CA TYR A 38 2.24 -2.31 15.22
C TYR A 38 3.28 -1.40 15.89
N ASP A 39 3.89 -1.84 17.01
CA ASP A 39 4.95 -1.08 17.68
C ASP A 39 6.19 -1.00 16.79
N VAL A 40 6.58 -2.14 16.22
CA VAL A 40 7.71 -2.23 15.29
C VAL A 40 7.41 -1.46 13.99
N ALA A 41 6.21 -1.59 13.44
CA ALA A 41 5.80 -0.84 12.25
C ALA A 41 5.92 0.68 12.47
N LEU A 42 5.37 1.17 13.59
CA LEU A 42 5.40 2.57 13.97
C LEU A 42 6.83 3.10 14.17
N GLU A 43 7.71 2.29 14.76
CA GLU A 43 9.12 2.65 14.92
C GLU A 43 9.81 2.88 13.56
N TYR A 44 9.60 1.98 12.58
CA TYR A 44 10.15 2.14 11.25
C TYR A 44 9.57 3.33 10.51
N TYR A 45 8.26 3.56 10.58
CA TYR A 45 7.65 4.74 9.96
C TYR A 45 8.20 6.04 10.56
N LYS A 46 8.40 6.10 11.88
CA LYS A 46 9.04 7.25 12.55
C LYS A 46 10.49 7.44 12.11
N LYS A 47 11.27 6.37 11.98
CA LYS A 47 12.65 6.44 11.48
C LYS A 47 12.72 7.04 10.08
N GLY A 48 11.91 6.53 9.15
CA GLY A 48 11.87 7.05 7.78
C GLY A 48 11.34 8.48 7.69
N ASN A 49 10.31 8.83 8.48
CA ASN A 49 9.81 10.20 8.54
C ASN A 49 10.87 11.18 9.07
N ASN A 50 11.67 10.78 10.05
CA ASN A 50 12.78 11.59 10.57
C ASN A 50 13.89 11.82 9.51
N LEU A 51 14.00 10.96 8.52
CA LEU A 51 14.86 11.16 7.34
C LEU A 51 14.19 12.04 6.27
N GLY A 52 12.95 12.48 6.48
CA GLY A 52 12.16 13.23 5.49
C GLY A 52 11.61 12.35 4.37
N TYR A 53 11.53 11.04 4.56
CA TYR A 53 11.08 10.13 3.49
C TYR A 53 9.55 10.13 3.34
N PRO A 54 9.01 10.56 2.18
CA PRO A 54 7.59 10.91 2.08
C PRO A 54 6.63 9.73 2.19
N LEU A 55 7.03 8.50 1.80
CA LEU A 55 6.16 7.33 1.98
C LEU A 55 6.00 6.94 3.46
N CYS A 56 7.01 7.20 4.30
CA CYS A 56 6.88 7.04 5.74
C CYS A 56 6.01 8.13 6.37
N THR A 57 6.10 9.38 5.88
CA THR A 57 5.20 10.47 6.28
C THR A 57 3.74 10.12 5.95
N TYR A 58 3.47 9.59 4.75
CA TYR A 58 2.17 9.06 4.35
C TYR A 58 1.69 7.96 5.30
N SER A 59 2.54 6.96 5.59
CA SER A 59 2.16 5.84 6.46
C SER A 59 1.82 6.31 7.88
N LEU A 60 2.58 7.27 8.43
CA LEU A 60 2.24 7.91 9.71
C LEU A 60 0.92 8.67 9.64
N GLY A 61 0.64 9.38 8.55
CA GLY A 61 -0.63 10.07 8.32
C GLY A 61 -1.80 9.10 8.40
N ILE A 62 -1.74 8.01 7.66
CA ILE A 62 -2.76 6.94 7.71
C ILE A 62 -2.86 6.32 9.11
N SER A 63 -1.73 6.09 9.78
CA SER A 63 -1.72 5.54 11.13
C SER A 63 -2.40 6.44 12.15
N TYR A 64 -2.26 7.77 12.02
CA TYR A 64 -2.98 8.73 12.87
C TYR A 64 -4.46 8.83 12.50
N GLU A 65 -4.85 8.77 11.22
CA GLU A 65 -6.26 8.81 10.82
C GLU A 65 -7.06 7.59 11.29
N LEU A 66 -6.47 6.40 11.21
CA LEU A 66 -7.16 5.14 11.48
C LEU A 66 -6.85 4.55 12.86
N GLY A 67 -5.81 5.05 13.51
CA GLY A 67 -5.17 4.40 14.64
C GLY A 67 -4.29 3.22 14.19
N LEU A 68 -3.33 2.86 15.01
CA LEU A 68 -2.46 1.70 14.78
C LEU A 68 -2.48 0.81 16.02
N GLY A 69 -3.60 0.12 16.22
CA GLY A 69 -3.85 -0.67 17.42
C GLY A 69 -3.67 0.17 18.70
N ASP A 70 -3.05 -0.43 19.74
CA ASP A 70 -2.73 0.28 20.98
C ASP A 70 -1.45 1.15 20.85
N ALA A 71 -0.66 0.97 19.77
CA ALA A 71 0.60 1.68 19.54
C ALA A 71 0.39 3.17 19.22
N LEU A 72 -0.71 3.52 18.54
CA LEU A 72 -1.00 4.90 18.15
C LEU A 72 -2.51 5.17 18.19
N PRO A 73 -2.98 6.09 19.07
CA PRO A 73 -4.38 6.49 19.07
C PRO A 73 -4.72 7.34 17.83
N ILE A 74 -6.01 7.36 17.49
CA ILE A 74 -6.53 8.19 16.40
C ILE A 74 -6.31 9.68 16.70
N ASP A 75 -5.81 10.40 15.70
CA ASP A 75 -5.66 11.85 15.65
C ASP A 75 -5.83 12.29 14.18
N GLU A 76 -7.09 12.48 13.77
CA GLU A 76 -7.44 12.79 12.38
C GLU A 76 -6.82 14.11 11.89
N GLU A 77 -6.70 15.13 12.75
CA GLU A 77 -6.11 16.43 12.41
C GLU A 77 -4.64 16.24 12.03
N LYS A 78 -3.89 15.57 12.89
CA LYS A 78 -2.47 15.27 12.64
C LYS A 78 -2.28 14.33 11.46
N GLY A 79 -3.17 13.34 11.29
CA GLY A 79 -3.19 12.44 10.16
C GLY A 79 -3.31 13.21 8.85
N ASN A 80 -4.30 14.09 8.74
CA ASN A 80 -4.53 14.89 7.54
C ASN A 80 -3.37 15.86 7.26
N GLU A 81 -2.79 16.51 8.28
CA GLU A 81 -1.61 17.38 8.11
C GLU A 81 -0.43 16.62 7.47
N LEU A 82 -0.15 15.42 7.96
CA LEU A 82 0.93 14.58 7.41
C LEU A 82 0.64 14.13 5.97
N LEU A 83 -0.61 13.79 5.67
CA LEU A 83 -1.03 13.41 4.32
C LEU A 83 -0.91 14.58 3.33
N GLU A 84 -1.34 15.79 3.71
CA GLU A 84 -1.16 16.99 2.89
C GLU A 84 0.32 17.29 2.63
N GLN A 85 1.17 17.13 3.64
CA GLN A 85 2.62 17.30 3.52
C GLN A 85 3.27 16.25 2.62
N ALA A 86 2.85 14.98 2.72
CA ALA A 86 3.49 13.89 2.02
C ALA A 86 3.24 13.91 0.50
N TYR A 87 2.03 14.27 0.06
CA TYR A 87 1.63 14.14 -1.34
C TYR A 87 2.56 14.85 -2.34
N PRO A 88 2.88 16.16 -2.19
CA PRO A 88 3.77 16.85 -3.13
C PRO A 88 5.20 16.25 -3.13
N GLU A 89 5.68 15.76 -2.01
CA GLU A 89 7.00 15.13 -1.93
C GLU A 89 7.01 13.74 -2.59
N ILE A 90 5.90 12.99 -2.52
CA ILE A 90 5.73 11.73 -3.25
C ILE A 90 5.75 11.98 -4.76
N ILE A 91 5.11 13.05 -5.24
CA ILE A 91 5.16 13.41 -6.67
C ILE A 91 6.60 13.73 -7.10
N LYS A 92 7.35 14.50 -6.30
CA LYS A 92 8.78 14.75 -6.58
C LYS A 92 9.61 13.46 -6.62
N LEU A 93 9.32 12.51 -5.72
CA LEU A 93 9.98 11.20 -5.71
C LEU A 93 9.68 10.42 -7.00
N ILE A 94 8.44 10.43 -7.49
CA ILE A 94 8.05 9.77 -8.74
C ILE A 94 8.77 10.40 -9.95
N ASP A 95 8.89 11.72 -9.98
CA ASP A 95 9.45 12.47 -11.11
C ASP A 95 10.98 12.52 -11.11
N SER A 96 11.62 12.17 -9.98
CA SER A 96 13.08 12.19 -9.86
C SER A 96 13.74 11.12 -10.75
N PRO A 97 14.76 11.47 -11.55
CA PRO A 97 15.50 10.49 -12.33
C PRO A 97 16.36 9.54 -11.47
N ASP A 98 16.65 9.92 -10.23
CA ASP A 98 17.47 9.15 -9.30
C ASP A 98 16.68 8.10 -8.52
N THR A 99 15.34 8.14 -8.59
CA THR A 99 14.48 7.17 -7.91
C THR A 99 14.52 5.82 -8.60
N ASP A 100 14.80 4.77 -7.83
CA ASP A 100 14.76 3.38 -8.31
C ASP A 100 13.36 2.99 -8.82
N GLU A 101 13.31 2.09 -9.81
CA GLU A 101 12.05 1.71 -10.45
C GLU A 101 11.07 1.03 -9.47
N ILE A 102 11.57 0.20 -8.55
CA ILE A 102 10.72 -0.45 -7.54
C ILE A 102 10.17 0.60 -6.57
N GLU A 103 11.02 1.50 -6.10
CA GLU A 103 10.61 2.61 -5.23
C GLU A 103 9.56 3.49 -5.91
N ARG A 104 9.73 3.80 -7.20
CA ARG A 104 8.76 4.54 -8.01
C ARG A 104 7.41 3.86 -8.11
N ILE A 105 7.38 2.52 -8.26
CA ILE A 105 6.13 1.73 -8.26
C ILE A 105 5.40 1.86 -6.92
N TYR A 106 6.12 1.80 -5.79
CA TYR A 106 5.53 1.99 -4.47
C TYR A 106 5.02 3.43 -4.25
N ALA A 107 5.75 4.44 -4.72
CA ALA A 107 5.31 5.83 -4.67
C ALA A 107 4.05 6.05 -5.51
N LYS A 108 3.98 5.52 -6.73
CA LYS A 108 2.77 5.52 -7.56
C LYS A 108 1.60 4.82 -6.87
N PHE A 109 1.82 3.64 -6.27
CA PHE A 109 0.77 2.92 -5.54
C PHE A 109 0.14 3.80 -4.46
N VAL A 110 0.95 4.54 -3.70
CA VAL A 110 0.46 5.48 -2.68
C VAL A 110 -0.37 6.61 -3.32
N THR A 111 0.05 7.16 -4.47
CA THR A 111 -0.79 8.18 -5.15
C THR A 111 -2.14 7.62 -5.60
N GLY A 112 -2.19 6.35 -5.99
CA GLY A 112 -3.45 5.64 -6.26
C GLY A 112 -4.37 5.60 -5.04
N ALA A 113 -3.83 5.38 -3.83
CA ALA A 113 -4.58 5.43 -2.58
C ALA A 113 -5.11 6.84 -2.28
N TYR A 114 -4.33 7.90 -2.53
CA TYR A 114 -4.81 9.28 -2.39
C TYR A 114 -6.06 9.54 -3.23
N HIS A 115 -6.06 9.14 -4.50
CA HIS A 115 -7.23 9.30 -5.37
C HIS A 115 -8.39 8.37 -5.02
N TYR A 116 -8.10 7.17 -4.52
CA TYR A 116 -9.14 6.22 -4.14
C TYR A 116 -9.93 6.68 -2.91
N PHE A 117 -9.24 7.17 -1.88
CA PHE A 117 -9.83 7.58 -0.61
C PHE A 117 -10.15 9.07 -0.53
N GLY A 118 -9.50 9.92 -1.33
CA GLY A 118 -9.62 11.37 -1.24
C GLY A 118 -8.83 11.91 -0.05
N LEU A 119 -7.55 11.54 0.09
CA LEU A 119 -6.71 11.87 1.23
C LEU A 119 -6.02 13.23 1.06
N GLY A 120 -5.68 13.90 2.19
CA GLY A 120 -4.81 15.09 2.19
C GLY A 120 -5.27 16.18 1.23
N GLY A 121 -6.57 16.47 1.15
CA GLY A 121 -7.14 17.48 0.25
C GLY A 121 -7.21 17.08 -1.23
N ILE A 122 -6.79 15.87 -1.60
CA ILE A 122 -6.91 15.37 -2.98
C ILE A 122 -8.34 14.90 -3.23
N GLU A 123 -8.93 15.34 -4.33
CA GLU A 123 -10.28 14.91 -4.71
C GLU A 123 -10.31 13.41 -5.03
N LYS A 124 -11.36 12.73 -4.55
CA LYS A 124 -11.59 11.32 -4.81
C LYS A 124 -11.89 11.09 -6.30
N ASP A 125 -11.10 10.22 -6.92
CA ASP A 125 -11.21 9.85 -8.33
C ASP A 125 -10.91 8.35 -8.51
N TYR A 126 -11.95 7.55 -8.52
CA TYR A 126 -11.83 6.10 -8.67
C TYR A 126 -11.28 5.67 -10.04
N GLN A 127 -11.55 6.44 -11.12
CA GLN A 127 -11.03 6.12 -12.45
C GLN A 127 -9.52 6.31 -12.49
N LYS A 128 -9.03 7.45 -11.99
CA LYS A 128 -7.60 7.73 -11.90
C LYS A 128 -6.88 6.75 -10.97
N ALA A 129 -7.49 6.45 -9.82
CA ALA A 129 -6.97 5.43 -8.90
C ALA A 129 -6.83 4.06 -9.59
N PHE A 130 -7.86 3.63 -10.35
CA PHE A 130 -7.83 2.37 -11.09
C PHE A 130 -6.67 2.32 -12.09
N GLU A 131 -6.46 3.37 -12.88
CA GLU A 131 -5.38 3.43 -13.88
C GLU A 131 -4.00 3.31 -13.22
N ILE A 132 -3.77 4.06 -12.13
CA ILE A 132 -2.51 4.01 -11.37
C ILE A 132 -2.29 2.63 -10.73
N ILE A 133 -3.29 2.10 -10.04
CA ILE A 133 -3.20 0.80 -9.36
C ILE A 133 -2.99 -0.33 -10.36
N LYS A 134 -3.63 -0.23 -11.54
CA LYS A 134 -3.43 -1.21 -12.61
C LYS A 134 -1.99 -1.19 -13.13
N ASP A 135 -1.40 -0.01 -13.35
CA ASP A 135 0.02 0.10 -13.73
C ASP A 135 0.93 -0.54 -12.67
N CYS A 136 0.72 -0.25 -11.38
CA CYS A 136 1.49 -0.85 -10.30
C CYS A 136 1.34 -2.38 -10.24
N ALA A 137 0.12 -2.90 -10.46
CA ALA A 137 -0.13 -4.34 -10.46
C ALA A 137 0.54 -5.03 -11.65
N ASP A 138 0.50 -4.43 -12.83
CA ASP A 138 1.17 -4.94 -14.04
C ASP A 138 2.70 -5.01 -13.85
N ASN A 139 3.25 -4.16 -12.98
CA ASN A 139 4.66 -4.14 -12.56
C ASN A 139 4.95 -4.94 -11.27
N GLY A 140 4.03 -5.80 -10.84
CA GLY A 140 4.28 -6.80 -9.80
C GLY A 140 4.09 -6.32 -8.34
N HIS A 141 3.50 -5.14 -8.11
CA HIS A 141 3.20 -4.66 -6.75
C HIS A 141 2.06 -5.48 -6.14
N ILE A 142 2.38 -6.29 -5.11
CA ILE A 142 1.45 -7.28 -4.56
C ILE A 142 0.15 -6.67 -3.98
N ALA A 143 0.25 -5.52 -3.29
CA ALA A 143 -0.92 -4.84 -2.76
C ALA A 143 -1.81 -4.27 -3.88
N ALA A 144 -1.23 -3.77 -4.98
CA ALA A 144 -1.99 -3.32 -6.13
C ALA A 144 -2.73 -4.48 -6.82
N ILE A 145 -2.11 -5.66 -6.91
CA ILE A 145 -2.77 -6.87 -7.41
C ILE A 145 -3.98 -7.22 -6.53
N TYR A 146 -3.81 -7.18 -5.20
CA TYR A 146 -4.91 -7.39 -4.26
C TYR A 146 -6.04 -6.35 -4.46
N ASP A 147 -5.69 -5.07 -4.55
CA ASP A 147 -6.67 -3.98 -4.69
C ASP A 147 -7.46 -4.08 -6.00
N LEU A 148 -6.83 -4.47 -7.11
CA LEU A 148 -7.56 -4.75 -8.35
C LEU A 148 -8.63 -5.81 -8.14
N GLY A 149 -8.33 -6.87 -7.40
CA GLY A 149 -9.31 -7.92 -7.11
C GLY A 149 -10.41 -7.45 -6.17
N ALA A 150 -10.03 -6.90 -5.02
CA ALA A 150 -10.94 -6.62 -3.92
C ALA A 150 -11.74 -5.32 -4.12
N ASN A 151 -11.08 -4.25 -4.54
CA ASN A 151 -11.65 -2.90 -4.54
C ASN A 151 -12.17 -2.48 -5.92
N PHE A 152 -11.46 -2.82 -6.99
CA PHE A 152 -11.82 -2.37 -8.33
C PHE A 152 -12.76 -3.35 -9.03
N TYR A 153 -12.34 -4.58 -9.28
CA TYR A 153 -13.16 -5.52 -10.05
C TYR A 153 -14.31 -6.13 -9.25
N TYR A 154 -14.17 -6.38 -7.94
CA TYR A 154 -15.26 -6.90 -7.14
C TYR A 154 -16.33 -5.85 -6.86
N ASN A 155 -15.94 -4.64 -6.46
CA ASN A 155 -16.86 -3.54 -6.15
C ASN A 155 -17.26 -2.72 -7.38
N GLY A 156 -16.44 -2.72 -8.43
CA GLY A 156 -16.66 -1.93 -9.64
C GLY A 156 -16.22 -0.47 -9.52
N ASN A 157 -15.38 -0.11 -8.55
CA ASN A 157 -14.88 1.25 -8.35
C ASN A 157 -13.94 1.65 -9.50
N GLY A 158 -14.23 2.76 -10.19
CA GLY A 158 -13.42 3.23 -11.33
C GLY A 158 -13.38 2.32 -12.56
N THR A 159 -14.10 1.20 -12.52
CA THR A 159 -14.25 0.25 -13.64
C THR A 159 -15.60 -0.47 -13.51
N GLY A 160 -15.93 -1.34 -14.46
CA GLY A 160 -17.11 -2.19 -14.33
C GLY A 160 -16.84 -3.38 -13.41
N ARG A 161 -17.85 -3.77 -12.60
CA ARG A 161 -17.78 -4.98 -11.78
C ARG A 161 -17.51 -6.20 -12.65
N ASN A 162 -16.47 -6.99 -12.30
CA ASN A 162 -16.05 -8.18 -13.03
C ASN A 162 -15.55 -9.25 -12.08
N LEU A 163 -16.42 -10.16 -11.66
CA LEU A 163 -16.08 -11.19 -10.69
C LEU A 163 -15.02 -12.19 -11.15
N ARG A 164 -14.90 -12.42 -12.46
CA ARG A 164 -13.84 -13.30 -13.00
C ARG A 164 -12.45 -12.67 -12.85
N LEU A 165 -12.34 -11.36 -13.13
CA LEU A 165 -11.11 -10.62 -12.90
C LEU A 165 -10.83 -10.44 -11.41
N ALA A 166 -11.86 -10.18 -10.58
CA ALA A 166 -11.71 -10.12 -9.14
C ALA A 166 -11.12 -11.40 -8.57
N GLU A 167 -11.68 -12.56 -8.94
CA GLU A 167 -11.16 -13.87 -8.55
C GLU A 167 -9.74 -14.09 -9.04
N TYR A 168 -9.44 -13.78 -10.31
CA TYR A 168 -8.12 -13.93 -10.89
C TYR A 168 -7.04 -13.17 -10.10
N TYR A 169 -7.26 -11.88 -9.84
CA TYR A 169 -6.29 -11.05 -9.12
C TYR A 169 -6.16 -11.44 -7.64
N LEU A 170 -7.26 -11.75 -6.96
CA LEU A 170 -7.21 -12.24 -5.58
C LEU A 170 -6.49 -13.59 -5.47
N ARG A 171 -6.65 -14.47 -6.45
CA ARG A 171 -5.92 -15.73 -6.51
C ARG A 171 -4.42 -15.52 -6.71
N LEU A 172 -4.02 -14.58 -7.57
CA LEU A 172 -2.61 -14.21 -7.73
C LEU A 172 -1.99 -13.69 -6.43
N ALA A 173 -2.67 -12.75 -5.75
CA ALA A 173 -2.20 -12.21 -4.47
C ALA A 173 -2.13 -13.29 -3.37
N LYS A 174 -3.11 -14.21 -3.33
CA LYS A 174 -3.12 -15.37 -2.43
C LYS A 174 -1.94 -16.30 -2.71
N GLN A 175 -1.68 -16.63 -3.97
CA GLN A 175 -0.56 -17.49 -4.37
C GLN A 175 0.80 -16.86 -4.07
N ALA A 176 0.89 -15.54 -4.10
CA ALA A 176 2.07 -14.79 -3.70
C ALA A 176 2.28 -14.73 -2.17
N GLY A 177 1.31 -15.23 -1.38
CA GLY A 177 1.41 -15.33 0.08
C GLY A 177 0.80 -14.16 0.85
N LEU A 178 0.06 -13.26 0.20
CA LEU A 178 -0.57 -12.13 0.90
C LEU A 178 -1.72 -12.62 1.78
N LYS A 179 -1.55 -12.56 3.12
CA LYS A 179 -2.51 -13.11 4.10
C LYS A 179 -3.93 -12.52 3.94
N ARG A 180 -4.04 -11.19 3.77
CA ARG A 180 -5.33 -10.53 3.54
C ARG A 180 -6.05 -10.99 2.27
N ALA A 181 -5.30 -11.41 1.23
CA ALA A 181 -5.89 -11.97 0.03
C ALA A 181 -6.47 -13.37 0.26
N ILE A 182 -5.86 -14.17 1.15
CA ILE A 182 -6.39 -15.47 1.57
C ILE A 182 -7.73 -15.30 2.26
N ALA A 183 -7.82 -14.35 3.20
CA ALA A 183 -9.06 -14.04 3.93
C ALA A 183 -10.15 -13.54 2.98
N LYS A 184 -9.81 -12.58 2.11
CA LYS A 184 -10.75 -11.98 1.17
C LYS A 184 -11.25 -12.96 0.11
N TYR A 185 -10.38 -13.87 -0.36
CA TYR A 185 -10.77 -14.93 -1.30
C TYR A 185 -11.81 -15.88 -0.71
N LYS A 186 -11.70 -16.20 0.59
CA LYS A 186 -12.70 -16.99 1.32
C LYS A 186 -14.00 -16.21 1.53
N GLU A 187 -13.89 -14.94 1.96
CA GLU A 187 -15.04 -14.06 2.19
C GLU A 187 -15.93 -13.92 0.94
N TYR A 188 -15.32 -13.88 -0.23
CA TYR A 188 -16.04 -13.76 -1.51
C TYR A 188 -16.52 -15.10 -2.07
N GLU A 189 -16.33 -16.21 -1.34
CA GLU A 189 -16.74 -17.57 -1.73
C GLU A 189 -16.16 -18.03 -3.08
N PHE A 190 -14.97 -17.49 -3.45
CA PHE A 190 -14.30 -17.94 -4.66
C PHE A 190 -13.72 -19.34 -4.46
N GLY A 191 -14.03 -20.25 -5.39
CA GLY A 191 -13.57 -21.64 -5.38
C GLY A 191 -14.51 -22.63 -4.68
N GLU A 192 -15.68 -22.20 -4.18
CA GLU A 192 -16.78 -23.12 -3.93
C GLU A 192 -17.47 -23.44 -5.28
N GLU A 193 -17.58 -24.73 -5.60
CA GLU A 193 -18.25 -25.18 -6.83
C GLU A 193 -19.71 -24.64 -6.82
N ARG A 194 -20.01 -23.76 -7.77
CA ARG A 194 -21.39 -23.36 -8.08
C ARG A 194 -21.97 -24.23 -9.15
#